data_93b8928f3674ae9a4c95c8190f2b5d76
#
_entry.id   93b8928f3674ae9a4c95c8190f2b5d76
#
_cell.length_a   1.000
_cell.length_b   1.000
_cell.length_c   1.000
_cell.angle_alpha   90.00
_cell.angle_beta   90.00
_cell.angle_gamma   90.00
#
_symmetry.space_group_name_H-M   'P 1'
#
loop_
_entity.id
_entity.type
_entity.pdbx_description
1 polymer ?
#
loop_
_entity_poly.entity_id
_entity_poly.type
_entity_poly.pdbx_seq_one_letter_code
_entity_poly.pdbx_strand_id
1 'polypeptide(L)'
;PVSKGAVECRNLHGWSNKDMIIISPSTLRKEAERLKEAHETQDGLRVEVVTPEEIYNEFSSGTPDATAYRRFMKMLYDKAASKEDRPKYLLLFGDGAYDNRFVTESWSKISDKERENFLLTFQSENSLDEKSYVTDDYFGFLDDASNGKSVESCPVDIGIGRFPIRSVSDARKMVN
;
A
#
# COMPACT_ATOMS: atom_id res chain seq x y z
N PRO A 1 5.04 16.46 24.59
CA PRO A 1 5.51 15.83 23.38
C PRO A 1 7.03 15.71 23.41
N VAL A 2 7.57 14.57 23.02
CA VAL A 2 9.03 14.36 22.90
C VAL A 2 9.33 14.24 21.42
N SER A 3 10.29 15.06 20.92
CA SER A 3 10.74 14.94 19.54
C SER A 3 11.46 13.60 19.35
N LYS A 4 11.11 12.87 18.31
CA LYS A 4 11.75 11.61 17.93
C LYS A 4 12.84 11.78 16.85
N GLY A 5 13.19 13.01 16.51
CA GLY A 5 14.18 13.36 15.50
C GLY A 5 13.55 13.84 14.18
N ALA A 6 14.41 14.05 13.19
CA ALA A 6 13.99 14.39 11.84
C ALA A 6 13.59 13.14 11.07
N VAL A 7 12.59 13.26 10.20
CA VAL A 7 12.21 12.23 9.26
C VAL A 7 12.90 12.49 7.94
N GLU A 8 13.53 11.48 7.36
CA GLU A 8 14.14 11.58 6.04
C GLU A 8 13.04 11.60 4.96
N CYS A 9 13.01 12.67 4.17
CA CYS A 9 12.07 12.81 3.07
C CYS A 9 12.63 12.12 1.83
N ARG A 10 11.89 11.16 1.28
CA ARG A 10 12.28 10.42 0.07
C ARG A 10 11.90 11.14 -1.21
N ASN A 11 11.18 12.28 -1.11
CA ASN A 11 10.69 13.05 -2.23
C ASN A 11 9.82 12.22 -3.20
N LEU A 12 8.83 11.51 -2.66
CA LEU A 12 7.90 10.70 -3.46
C LEU A 12 7.13 11.55 -4.48
N HIS A 13 6.88 12.83 -4.14
CA HIS A 13 6.29 13.79 -5.07
C HIS A 13 7.15 14.05 -6.31
N GLY A 14 8.44 13.73 -6.30
CA GLY A 14 9.32 13.81 -7.46
C GLY A 14 9.25 12.59 -8.39
N TRP A 15 8.54 11.52 -7.99
CA TRP A 15 8.49 10.28 -8.76
C TRP A 15 7.53 10.36 -9.95
N SER A 16 7.86 9.60 -10.99
CA SER A 16 7.04 9.37 -12.18
C SER A 16 7.46 8.07 -12.86
N ASN A 17 6.69 7.63 -13.85
CA ASN A 17 7.04 6.52 -14.76
C ASN A 17 7.44 5.22 -14.02
N LYS A 18 6.57 4.77 -13.13
CA LYS A 18 6.70 3.49 -12.42
C LYS A 18 5.61 2.55 -12.89
N ASP A 19 5.99 1.33 -13.28
CA ASP A 19 5.03 0.31 -13.71
C ASP A 19 4.41 -0.41 -12.52
N MET A 20 5.21 -0.64 -11.46
CA MET A 20 4.78 -1.35 -10.26
C MET A 20 5.28 -0.67 -9.00
N ILE A 21 4.40 -0.55 -8.02
CA ILE A 21 4.75 -0.12 -6.67
C ILE A 21 4.54 -1.30 -5.71
N ILE A 22 5.54 -1.52 -4.86
CA ILE A 22 5.45 -2.47 -3.74
C ILE A 22 5.45 -1.67 -2.44
N ILE A 23 4.32 -1.65 -1.73
CA ILE A 23 4.26 -1.09 -0.37
C ILE A 23 4.62 -2.19 0.61
N SER A 24 5.69 -2.00 1.36
CA SER A 24 6.22 -3.00 2.30
C SER A 24 6.60 -2.36 3.63
N PRO A 25 6.22 -2.95 4.77
CA PRO A 25 6.79 -2.59 6.05
C PRO A 25 8.31 -2.67 6.04
N SER A 26 8.97 -1.83 6.81
CA SER A 26 10.45 -1.79 6.88
C SER A 26 11.07 -3.13 7.27
N THR A 27 10.39 -3.90 8.12
CA THR A 27 10.79 -5.24 8.55
C THR A 27 10.86 -6.27 7.41
N LEU A 28 10.03 -6.10 6.37
CA LEU A 28 9.91 -7.01 5.22
C LEU A 28 10.62 -6.46 3.98
N ARG A 29 11.14 -5.23 4.02
CA ARG A 29 11.71 -4.50 2.88
C ARG A 29 12.74 -5.31 2.11
N LYS A 30 13.63 -6.03 2.80
CA LYS A 30 14.68 -6.83 2.15
C LYS A 30 14.11 -7.87 1.17
N GLU A 31 13.04 -8.54 1.54
CA GLU A 31 12.42 -9.55 0.68
C GLU A 31 11.58 -8.88 -0.44
N ALA A 32 10.98 -7.72 -0.15
CA ALA A 32 10.30 -6.92 -1.18
C ALA A 32 11.28 -6.40 -2.25
N GLU A 33 12.50 -5.99 -1.87
CA GLU A 33 13.55 -5.59 -2.83
C GLU A 33 14.00 -6.78 -3.71
N ARG A 34 14.08 -8.01 -3.17
CA ARG A 34 14.35 -9.20 -3.97
C ARG A 34 13.26 -9.45 -5.01
N LEU A 35 11.99 -9.25 -4.63
CA LEU A 35 10.87 -9.38 -5.57
C LEU A 35 10.93 -8.29 -6.64
N LYS A 36 11.27 -7.06 -6.25
CA LYS A 36 11.53 -5.96 -7.20
C LYS A 36 12.57 -6.37 -8.23
N GLU A 37 13.75 -6.85 -7.81
CA GLU A 37 14.83 -7.29 -8.71
C GLU A 37 14.34 -8.38 -9.67
N ALA A 38 13.53 -9.32 -9.21
CA ALA A 38 12.98 -10.37 -10.05
C ALA A 38 12.07 -9.79 -11.16
N HIS A 39 11.14 -8.90 -10.82
CA HIS A 39 10.25 -8.26 -11.80
C HIS A 39 11.00 -7.32 -12.76
N GLU A 40 12.02 -6.61 -12.29
CA GLU A 40 12.85 -5.76 -13.14
C GLU A 40 13.64 -6.61 -14.15
N THR A 41 14.18 -7.76 -13.71
CA THR A 41 15.02 -8.62 -14.55
C THR A 41 14.22 -9.50 -15.50
N GLN A 42 13.10 -10.07 -15.04
CA GLN A 42 12.34 -11.06 -15.80
C GLN A 42 11.25 -10.43 -16.65
N ASP A 43 10.57 -9.41 -16.10
CA ASP A 43 9.40 -8.79 -16.72
C ASP A 43 9.71 -7.42 -17.34
N GLY A 44 10.90 -6.86 -17.07
CA GLY A 44 11.31 -5.54 -17.58
C GLY A 44 10.50 -4.39 -16.99
N LEU A 45 9.87 -4.57 -15.83
CA LEU A 45 9.06 -3.55 -15.17
C LEU A 45 9.93 -2.53 -14.44
N ARG A 46 9.47 -1.29 -14.40
CA ARG A 46 10.04 -0.23 -13.54
C ARG A 46 9.39 -0.33 -12.17
N VAL A 47 10.05 -0.99 -11.21
CA VAL A 47 9.50 -1.29 -9.90
C VAL A 47 10.13 -0.42 -8.81
N GLU A 48 9.32 -0.01 -7.82
CA GLU A 48 9.82 0.65 -6.62
C GLU A 48 9.20 0.07 -5.35
N VAL A 49 10.04 -0.04 -4.32
CA VAL A 49 9.60 -0.42 -2.97
C VAL A 49 9.53 0.82 -2.10
N VAL A 50 8.41 1.01 -1.42
CA VAL A 50 8.15 2.14 -0.52
C VAL A 50 7.56 1.65 0.79
N THR A 51 7.88 2.30 1.90
CA THR A 51 7.27 1.97 3.19
C THR A 51 6.01 2.79 3.46
N PRO A 52 5.10 2.29 4.30
CA PRO A 52 3.94 3.05 4.74
C PRO A 52 4.32 4.41 5.32
N GLU A 53 5.34 4.48 6.15
CA GLU A 53 5.80 5.70 6.83
C GLU A 53 6.29 6.74 5.82
N GLU A 54 7.03 6.33 4.77
CA GLU A 54 7.44 7.22 3.69
C GLU A 54 6.22 7.85 3.00
N ILE A 55 5.17 7.05 2.74
CA ILE A 55 3.93 7.55 2.15
C ILE A 55 3.17 8.46 3.12
N TYR A 56 3.02 8.06 4.40
CA TYR A 56 2.29 8.87 5.38
C TYR A 56 2.92 10.25 5.57
N ASN A 57 4.25 10.33 5.59
CA ASN A 57 4.95 11.59 5.74
C ASN A 57 4.61 12.59 4.64
N GLU A 58 4.50 12.15 3.40
CA GLU A 58 4.28 13.02 2.25
C GLU A 58 2.80 13.19 1.85
N PHE A 59 1.92 12.22 2.16
CA PHE A 59 0.54 12.21 1.68
C PHE A 59 -0.53 12.32 2.79
N SER A 60 -0.15 12.20 4.07
CA SER A 60 -1.08 12.32 5.21
C SER A 60 -0.47 12.98 6.45
N SER A 61 0.55 13.83 6.27
CA SER A 61 1.22 14.57 7.36
C SER A 61 1.72 13.66 8.49
N GLY A 62 2.23 12.48 8.14
CA GLY A 62 2.75 11.49 9.07
C GLY A 62 1.68 10.65 9.80
N THR A 63 0.41 10.86 9.51
CA THR A 63 -0.68 10.08 10.12
C THR A 63 -0.96 8.82 9.32
N PRO A 64 -1.05 7.63 9.95
CA PRO A 64 -1.49 6.41 9.26
C PRO A 64 -2.89 6.60 8.66
N ASP A 65 -2.97 6.59 7.34
CA ASP A 65 -4.20 6.80 6.57
C ASP A 65 -4.17 5.91 5.31
N ALA A 66 -5.14 5.03 5.18
CA ALA A 66 -5.28 4.19 3.99
C ALA A 66 -5.42 5.02 2.70
N THR A 67 -6.07 6.19 2.78
CA THR A 67 -6.20 7.11 1.65
C THR A 67 -4.85 7.64 1.15
N ALA A 68 -3.82 7.67 1.99
CA ALA A 68 -2.48 8.09 1.58
C ALA A 68 -1.89 7.16 0.49
N TYR A 69 -2.13 5.83 0.59
CA TYR A 69 -1.73 4.88 -0.46
C TYR A 69 -2.39 5.23 -1.81
N ARG A 70 -3.70 5.47 -1.79
CA ARG A 70 -4.42 5.87 -2.99
C ARG A 70 -3.92 7.22 -3.55
N ARG A 71 -3.69 8.22 -2.69
CA ARG A 71 -3.15 9.53 -3.11
C ARG A 71 -1.80 9.41 -3.78
N PHE A 72 -0.92 8.59 -3.23
CA PHE A 72 0.38 8.31 -3.81
C PHE A 72 0.26 7.65 -5.20
N MET A 73 -0.55 6.60 -5.33
CA MET A 73 -0.80 5.94 -6.61
C MET A 73 -1.46 6.89 -7.63
N LYS A 74 -2.45 7.70 -7.19
CA LYS A 74 -3.07 8.71 -8.04
C LYS A 74 -2.09 9.75 -8.53
N MET A 75 -1.20 10.22 -7.68
CA MET A 75 -0.15 11.17 -8.09
C MET A 75 0.73 10.58 -9.21
N LEU A 76 1.14 9.32 -9.12
CA LEU A 76 1.90 8.65 -10.18
C LEU A 76 1.07 8.49 -11.47
N TYR A 77 -0.20 8.14 -11.34
CA TYR A 77 -1.13 7.99 -12.45
C TYR A 77 -1.35 9.31 -13.21
N ASP A 78 -1.58 10.41 -12.48
CA ASP A 78 -1.84 11.73 -13.05
C ASP A 78 -0.58 12.37 -13.66
N LYS A 79 0.62 12.06 -13.14
CA LYS A 79 1.90 12.56 -13.66
C LYS A 79 2.42 11.79 -14.88
N ALA A 80 1.81 10.68 -15.23
CA ALA A 80 2.23 9.91 -16.38
C ALA A 80 2.09 10.71 -17.66
N ALA A 81 3.14 10.78 -18.47
CA ALA A 81 3.15 11.51 -19.73
C ALA A 81 2.29 10.84 -20.79
N SER A 82 2.09 9.52 -20.69
CA SER A 82 1.28 8.71 -21.58
C SER A 82 0.54 7.62 -20.79
N LYS A 83 -0.38 6.90 -21.45
CA LYS A 83 -1.04 5.75 -20.82
C LYS A 83 -0.07 4.61 -20.50
N GLU A 84 0.96 4.45 -21.31
CA GLU A 84 1.99 3.42 -21.17
C GLU A 84 2.89 3.68 -19.95
N ASP A 85 3.00 4.95 -19.53
CA ASP A 85 3.78 5.39 -18.37
C ASP A 85 3.01 5.36 -17.06
N ARG A 86 1.69 5.09 -17.10
CA ARG A 86 0.87 4.96 -15.90
C ARG A 86 1.29 3.73 -15.09
N PRO A 87 1.14 3.76 -13.76
CA PRO A 87 1.31 2.58 -12.94
C PRO A 87 0.31 1.49 -13.38
N LYS A 88 0.78 0.26 -13.43
CA LYS A 88 0.01 -0.93 -13.83
C LYS A 88 -0.36 -1.80 -12.64
N TYR A 89 0.52 -1.82 -11.63
CA TYR A 89 0.40 -2.74 -10.50
C TYR A 89 0.71 -2.05 -9.17
N LEU A 90 -0.07 -2.44 -8.16
CA LEU A 90 0.20 -2.18 -6.75
C LEU A 90 0.25 -3.50 -5.99
N LEU A 91 1.35 -3.79 -5.33
CA LEU A 91 1.48 -4.92 -4.42
C LEU A 91 1.57 -4.42 -2.98
N LEU A 92 0.67 -4.89 -2.14
CA LEU A 92 0.71 -4.72 -0.70
C LEU A 92 1.47 -5.92 -0.09
N PHE A 93 2.75 -5.72 0.21
CA PHE A 93 3.66 -6.77 0.69
C PHE A 93 3.63 -6.84 2.23
N GLY A 94 2.50 -7.28 2.77
CA GLY A 94 2.19 -7.37 4.20
C GLY A 94 0.73 -7.77 4.41
N ASP A 95 0.41 -8.28 5.60
CA ASP A 95 -0.95 -8.69 5.89
C ASP A 95 -1.90 -7.49 6.06
N GLY A 96 -3.19 -7.74 6.01
CA GLY A 96 -4.25 -6.78 6.24
C GLY A 96 -5.10 -7.15 7.45
N ALA A 97 -5.64 -6.16 8.14
CA ALA A 97 -6.56 -6.38 9.25
C ALA A 97 -7.91 -5.75 8.96
N TYR A 98 -8.98 -6.41 9.40
CA TYR A 98 -10.30 -5.76 9.47
C TYR A 98 -10.27 -4.60 10.47
N ASP A 99 -9.61 -4.80 11.60
CA ASP A 99 -9.40 -3.76 12.62
C ASP A 99 -7.99 -3.18 12.51
N ASN A 100 -7.83 -2.15 11.69
CA ASN A 100 -6.56 -1.43 11.50
C ASN A 100 -5.97 -0.83 12.80
N ARG A 101 -6.75 -0.75 13.89
CA ARG A 101 -6.32 -0.20 15.18
C ARG A 101 -5.96 -1.27 16.19
N PHE A 102 -6.26 -2.53 15.92
CA PHE A 102 -6.02 -3.67 16.81
C PHE A 102 -6.63 -3.50 18.21
N VAL A 103 -7.83 -2.93 18.29
CA VAL A 103 -8.52 -2.64 19.56
C VAL A 103 -9.61 -3.66 19.91
N THR A 104 -10.15 -4.37 18.91
CA THR A 104 -11.16 -5.39 19.14
C THR A 104 -10.55 -6.63 19.79
N GLU A 105 -11.36 -7.43 20.48
CA GLU A 105 -10.91 -8.59 21.26
C GLU A 105 -10.04 -9.57 20.44
N SER A 106 -10.44 -9.83 19.19
CA SER A 106 -9.72 -10.76 18.32
C SER A 106 -8.35 -10.22 17.88
N TRP A 107 -8.28 -8.92 17.54
CA TRP A 107 -7.09 -8.30 16.99
C TRP A 107 -6.13 -7.76 18.05
N SER A 108 -6.63 -7.43 19.26
CA SER A 108 -5.79 -6.94 20.37
C SER A 108 -4.77 -7.97 20.88
N LYS A 109 -4.99 -9.26 20.57
CA LYS A 109 -4.10 -10.37 20.95
C LYS A 109 -2.86 -10.49 20.04
N ILE A 110 -2.84 -9.81 18.89
CA ILE A 110 -1.69 -9.79 18.00
C ILE A 110 -0.56 -8.97 18.64
N SER A 111 0.62 -9.54 18.71
CA SER A 111 1.79 -8.89 19.32
C SER A 111 2.20 -7.64 18.53
N ASP A 112 2.80 -6.66 19.20
CA ASP A 112 3.28 -5.42 18.57
C ASP A 112 4.27 -5.72 17.42
N LYS A 113 5.11 -6.73 17.58
CA LYS A 113 6.05 -7.17 16.56
C LYS A 113 5.37 -7.71 15.31
N GLU A 114 4.26 -8.42 15.46
CA GLU A 114 3.49 -8.89 14.31
C GLU A 114 2.74 -7.74 13.64
N ARG A 115 2.21 -6.78 14.44
CA ARG A 115 1.51 -5.59 13.93
C ARG A 115 2.38 -4.77 12.98
N GLU A 116 3.70 -4.75 13.18
CA GLU A 116 4.65 -4.07 12.29
C GLU A 116 4.61 -4.59 10.84
N ASN A 117 4.06 -5.80 10.61
CA ASN A 117 3.96 -6.42 9.29
C ASN A 117 2.58 -6.26 8.64
N PHE A 118 1.68 -5.49 9.26
CA PHE A 118 0.37 -5.20 8.71
C PHE A 118 0.37 -3.88 7.93
N LEU A 119 -0.31 -3.91 6.80
CA LEU A 119 -0.60 -2.75 5.98
C LEU A 119 -2.08 -2.39 6.12
N LEU A 120 -2.39 -1.10 6.12
CA LEU A 120 -3.77 -0.66 6.22
C LEU A 120 -4.62 -1.24 5.08
N THR A 121 -5.86 -1.57 5.41
CA THR A 121 -6.94 -1.86 4.48
C THR A 121 -7.86 -0.66 4.39
N PHE A 122 -8.52 -0.47 3.25
CA PHE A 122 -9.65 0.44 3.20
C PHE A 122 -10.87 -0.23 3.80
N GLN A 123 -11.63 0.53 4.60
CA GLN A 123 -12.86 0.08 5.24
C GLN A 123 -14.03 0.93 4.76
N SER A 124 -15.20 0.31 4.59
CA SER A 124 -16.43 1.02 4.30
C SER A 124 -16.78 2.00 5.43
N GLU A 125 -17.54 3.06 5.10
CA GLU A 125 -17.83 4.18 6.00
C GLU A 125 -18.54 3.78 7.29
N ASN A 126 -19.36 2.73 7.24
CA ASN A 126 -20.16 2.30 8.37
C ASN A 126 -19.89 0.83 8.73
N SER A 127 -19.06 0.61 9.75
CA SER A 127 -18.74 -0.73 10.25
C SER A 127 -19.92 -1.41 11.01
N LEU A 128 -20.99 -0.70 11.29
CA LEU A 128 -22.22 -1.24 11.90
C LEU A 128 -23.22 -1.73 10.85
N ASP A 129 -22.97 -1.47 9.58
CA ASP A 129 -23.80 -1.96 8.49
C ASP A 129 -23.48 -3.44 8.25
N GLU A 130 -24.51 -4.26 8.04
CA GLU A 130 -24.38 -5.68 7.67
C GLU A 130 -23.59 -5.88 6.36
N LYS A 131 -23.57 -4.85 5.50
CA LYS A 131 -22.82 -4.81 4.24
C LYS A 131 -21.43 -4.18 4.37
N SER A 132 -20.95 -3.94 5.60
CA SER A 132 -19.62 -3.39 5.79
C SER A 132 -18.55 -4.35 5.26
N TYR A 133 -17.53 -3.80 4.63
CA TYR A 133 -16.45 -4.57 4.01
C TYR A 133 -15.09 -3.90 4.17
N VAL A 134 -14.05 -4.69 3.98
CA VAL A 134 -12.69 -4.23 3.73
C VAL A 134 -12.29 -4.60 2.32
N THR A 135 -11.53 -3.72 1.66
CA THR A 135 -11.05 -3.99 0.29
C THR A 135 -9.74 -3.28 0.02
N ASP A 136 -8.95 -3.84 -0.87
CA ASP A 136 -7.77 -3.21 -1.43
C ASP A 136 -8.05 -2.50 -2.78
N ASP A 137 -9.17 -2.78 -3.42
CA ASP A 137 -9.56 -2.19 -4.71
C ASP A 137 -9.65 -0.67 -4.65
N TYR A 138 -9.98 -0.10 -3.50
CA TYR A 138 -10.00 1.33 -3.25
C TYR A 138 -8.71 2.04 -3.67
N PHE A 139 -7.57 1.38 -3.52
CA PHE A 139 -6.26 1.95 -3.86
C PHE A 139 -6.03 2.06 -5.37
N GLY A 140 -6.85 1.40 -6.16
CA GLY A 140 -6.77 1.37 -7.61
C GLY A 140 -7.81 2.20 -8.35
N PHE A 141 -8.69 2.92 -7.65
CA PHE A 141 -9.60 3.89 -8.27
C PHE A 141 -8.87 5.22 -8.47
N LEU A 142 -8.20 5.38 -9.61
CA LEU A 142 -7.24 6.44 -9.85
C LEU A 142 -7.72 7.49 -10.85
N ASP A 143 -8.68 7.17 -11.71
CA ASP A 143 -9.23 8.14 -12.64
C ASP A 143 -10.17 9.16 -11.92
N ASP A 144 -10.47 10.28 -12.59
CA ASP A 144 -11.33 11.31 -12.03
C ASP A 144 -12.81 10.93 -12.05
N ALA A 145 -13.20 9.98 -12.92
CA ALA A 145 -14.57 9.50 -13.01
C ALA A 145 -14.92 8.62 -11.80
N SER A 146 -13.97 7.82 -11.36
CA SER A 146 -14.13 6.97 -10.16
C SER A 146 -14.16 7.81 -8.87
N ASN A 147 -13.40 8.91 -8.82
CA ASN A 147 -13.28 9.85 -7.69
C ASN A 147 -13.36 9.20 -6.30
N GLY A 148 -12.86 7.96 -6.17
CA GLY A 148 -12.96 7.18 -4.94
C GLY A 148 -14.37 6.74 -4.56
N LYS A 149 -15.34 6.89 -5.46
CA LYS A 149 -16.71 6.44 -5.22
C LYS A 149 -16.79 4.94 -5.42
N SER A 150 -17.48 4.32 -4.53
CA SER A 150 -18.04 2.97 -4.55
C SER A 150 -17.33 1.90 -5.42
N VAL A 151 -16.77 0.91 -4.76
CA VAL A 151 -16.30 -0.37 -5.32
C VAL A 151 -17.34 -1.02 -6.28
N GLU A 152 -18.62 -0.70 -6.09
CA GLU A 152 -19.73 -1.30 -6.84
C GLU A 152 -19.92 -0.71 -8.25
N SER A 153 -19.38 0.47 -8.52
CA SER A 153 -19.73 1.22 -9.75
C SER A 153 -18.55 1.62 -10.64
N CYS A 154 -17.31 1.42 -10.19
CA CYS A 154 -16.14 1.85 -10.93
C CYS A 154 -15.18 0.69 -11.20
N PRO A 155 -14.66 0.55 -12.42
CA PRO A 155 -13.56 -0.38 -12.68
C PRO A 155 -12.29 0.08 -11.97
N VAL A 156 -11.46 -0.86 -11.60
CA VAL A 156 -10.13 -0.61 -11.04
C VAL A 156 -9.18 -0.28 -12.19
N ASP A 157 -8.41 0.80 -12.07
CA ASP A 157 -7.51 1.28 -13.13
C ASP A 157 -6.19 0.51 -13.21
N ILE A 158 -5.81 -0.19 -12.13
CA ILE A 158 -4.56 -0.94 -12.02
C ILE A 158 -4.78 -2.31 -11.38
N GLY A 159 -3.88 -3.26 -11.63
CA GLY A 159 -3.88 -4.54 -10.92
C GLY A 159 -3.43 -4.36 -9.46
N ILE A 160 -4.20 -4.89 -8.52
CA ILE A 160 -3.87 -4.82 -7.08
C ILE A 160 -3.77 -6.24 -6.54
N GLY A 161 -2.73 -6.47 -5.73
CA GLY A 161 -2.55 -7.72 -4.99
C GLY A 161 -2.05 -7.46 -3.58
N ARG A 162 -2.31 -8.40 -2.69
CA ARG A 162 -1.76 -8.42 -1.34
C ARG A 162 -1.12 -9.78 -1.05
N PHE A 163 0.09 -9.75 -0.52
CA PHE A 163 0.72 -10.91 0.08
C PHE A 163 0.45 -10.88 1.59
N PRO A 164 -0.37 -11.79 2.13
CA PRO A 164 -0.72 -11.81 3.55
C PRO A 164 0.43 -12.36 4.40
N ILE A 165 1.50 -11.58 4.50
CA ILE A 165 2.76 -11.94 5.14
C ILE A 165 2.82 -11.34 6.53
N ARG A 166 3.06 -12.17 7.55
CA ARG A 166 3.21 -11.76 8.95
C ARG A 166 4.62 -11.89 9.51
N SER A 167 5.54 -12.49 8.75
CA SER A 167 6.91 -12.69 9.19
C SER A 167 7.92 -12.67 8.05
N VAL A 168 9.19 -12.38 8.37
CA VAL A 168 10.29 -12.46 7.40
C VAL A 168 10.45 -13.87 6.83
N SER A 169 10.14 -14.91 7.62
CA SER A 169 10.16 -16.30 7.16
C SER A 169 9.15 -16.55 6.06
N ASP A 170 7.93 -16.03 6.23
CA ASP A 170 6.87 -16.19 5.24
C ASP A 170 7.15 -15.35 3.98
N ALA A 171 7.71 -14.15 4.17
CA ALA A 171 8.17 -13.31 3.06
C ALA A 171 9.18 -14.05 2.17
N ARG A 172 10.17 -14.73 2.78
CA ARG A 172 11.14 -15.53 2.03
C ARG A 172 10.54 -16.67 1.24
N LYS A 173 9.56 -17.37 1.83
CA LYS A 173 8.87 -18.47 1.14
C LYS A 173 8.04 -17.96 -0.05
N MET A 174 7.47 -16.77 0.09
CA MET A 174 6.62 -16.17 -0.93
C MET A 174 7.44 -15.68 -2.14
N VAL A 175 8.67 -15.24 -1.92
CA VAL A 175 9.57 -14.69 -2.96
C VAL A 175 10.46 -15.75 -3.62
N ASN A 176 10.61 -16.93 -3.01
CA ASN A 176 11.40 -18.05 -3.60
C ASN A 176 10.56 -18.86 -4.59
#